data_4b7e330d9fc9a19a8603acf84def4cc6
#
_entry.id   4b7e330d9fc9a19a8603acf84def4cc6
#
_cell.length_a   1.000
_cell.length_b   1.000
_cell.length_c   1.000
_cell.angle_alpha   90.00
_cell.angle_beta   90.00
_cell.angle_gamma   90.00
#
_symmetry.space_group_name_H-M   'P 1'
#
loop_
_entity.id
_entity.type
_entity.pdbx_description
1 polymer ?
#
loop_
_entity_poly.entity_id
_entity_poly.type
_entity_poly.pdbx_seq_one_letter_code
_entity_poly.pdbx_strand_id
1 'polypeptide(L)'
;NTAVYFQSETLAVRVGGSGAGAVGDFKSFVERGVVINKSGTLSIVRSRTSPASSGTTTGWSPINSVSGTNFLQTVKGANNRDIEWVSTIRMTQLKTGVTL
;
A
#
# COMPACT_ATOMS: atom_id res chain seq x y z
N ASN A 1 0.13 20.55 -12.12
CA ASN A 1 1.14 19.80 -12.88
C ASN A 1 2.28 19.35 -11.97
N THR A 2 2.05 18.23 -11.31
CA THR A 2 3.00 17.60 -10.40
C THR A 2 3.12 16.12 -10.68
N ALA A 3 4.29 15.57 -10.37
CA ALA A 3 4.51 14.14 -10.34
C ALA A 3 5.11 13.76 -8.97
N VAL A 4 4.63 12.71 -8.37
CA VAL A 4 5.10 12.21 -7.08
C VAL A 4 5.51 10.76 -7.22
N TYR A 5 6.79 10.48 -7.01
CA TYR A 5 7.26 9.13 -6.80
C TYR A 5 6.98 8.75 -5.34
N PHE A 6 6.37 7.59 -5.12
CA PHE A 6 6.18 7.07 -3.78
C PHE A 6 6.78 5.68 -3.62
N GLN A 7 7.20 5.37 -2.41
CA GLN A 7 7.59 4.05 -1.97
C GLN A 7 6.89 3.75 -0.66
N SER A 8 6.10 2.68 -0.63
CA SER A 8 5.36 2.22 0.53
C SER A 8 5.96 0.91 1.00
N GLU A 9 6.27 0.82 2.30
CA GLU A 9 6.71 -0.40 2.96
C GLU A 9 5.70 -0.74 4.04
N THR A 10 5.12 -1.94 3.98
CA THR A 10 4.04 -2.34 4.88
C THR A 10 4.36 -3.71 5.49
N LEU A 11 4.11 -3.82 6.78
CA LEU A 11 4.17 -5.09 7.50
C LEU A 11 2.81 -5.38 8.14
N ALA A 12 2.32 -6.58 7.94
CA ALA A 12 1.11 -7.09 8.56
C ALA A 12 1.44 -8.33 9.40
N VAL A 13 0.94 -8.36 10.62
CA VAL A 13 1.14 -9.48 11.55
C VAL A 13 -0.19 -9.88 12.17
N ARG A 14 -0.50 -11.17 12.13
CA ARG A 14 -1.68 -11.68 12.80
C ARG A 14 -1.46 -11.73 14.31
N VAL A 15 -2.38 -11.14 15.06
CA VAL A 15 -2.31 -11.07 16.53
C VAL A 15 -3.46 -11.79 17.21
N GLY A 16 -4.45 -12.29 16.46
CA GLY A 16 -5.59 -13.00 17.04
C GLY A 16 -6.50 -13.61 15.99
N GLY A 17 -7.71 -13.96 16.43
CA GLY A 17 -8.76 -14.54 15.59
C GLY A 17 -8.77 -16.07 15.60
N SER A 18 -9.89 -16.65 15.09
CA SER A 18 -10.16 -18.09 15.08
C SER A 18 -9.97 -18.76 13.72
N GLY A 19 -9.64 -18.01 12.67
CA GLY A 19 -9.45 -18.54 11.33
C GLY A 19 -8.23 -19.45 11.20
N ALA A 20 -8.06 -20.08 10.04
CA ALA A 20 -6.92 -20.93 9.74
C ALA A 20 -5.59 -20.16 9.86
N GLY A 21 -4.49 -20.86 10.13
CA GLY A 21 -3.19 -20.29 10.40
C GLY A 21 -2.95 -20.10 11.89
N ALA A 22 -2.04 -19.21 12.26
CA ALA A 22 -1.63 -18.99 13.64
C ALA A 22 -1.28 -17.53 13.91
N VAL A 23 -1.40 -17.13 15.18
CA VAL A 23 -0.84 -15.87 15.66
C VAL A 23 0.66 -15.84 15.36
N GLY A 24 1.14 -14.72 14.83
CA GLY A 24 2.52 -14.58 14.38
C GLY A 24 2.71 -14.78 12.88
N ASP A 25 1.69 -15.25 12.14
CA ASP A 25 1.74 -15.22 10.68
C ASP A 25 1.95 -13.78 10.20
N PHE A 26 2.85 -13.58 9.25
CA PHE A 26 3.18 -12.23 8.78
C PHE A 26 3.35 -12.17 7.28
N LYS A 27 3.20 -10.96 6.76
CA LYS A 27 3.50 -10.65 5.35
C LYS A 27 4.00 -9.22 5.24
N SER A 28 5.07 -9.04 4.48
CA SER A 28 5.58 -7.72 4.14
C SER A 28 5.25 -7.38 2.70
N PHE A 29 5.18 -6.08 2.41
CA PHE A 29 4.89 -5.56 1.08
C PHE A 29 5.77 -4.36 0.80
N VAL A 30 6.24 -4.26 -0.43
CA VAL A 30 6.86 -3.05 -0.96
C VAL A 30 6.09 -2.67 -2.22
N GLU A 31 5.58 -1.45 -2.26
CA GLU A 31 4.93 -0.89 -3.45
C GLU A 31 5.61 0.41 -3.84
N ARG A 32 5.91 0.54 -5.11
CA ARG A 32 6.51 1.74 -5.70
C ARG A 32 5.66 2.21 -6.84
N GLY A 33 5.58 3.51 -7.03
CA GLY A 33 4.81 4.04 -8.12
C GLY A 33 4.95 5.53 -8.29
N VAL A 34 4.16 6.04 -9.24
CA VAL A 34 4.11 7.46 -9.56
C VAL A 34 2.65 7.89 -9.60
N VAL A 35 2.37 8.99 -8.92
CA VAL A 35 1.10 9.71 -9.04
C VAL A 35 1.37 10.97 -9.86
N ILE A 36 0.60 11.16 -10.92
CA ILE A 36 0.67 12.36 -11.76
C ILE A 36 -0.59 13.17 -11.59
N ASN A 37 -0.42 14.47 -11.35
CA ASN A 37 -1.47 15.45 -11.38
C ASN A 37 -1.41 16.23 -12.71
N LYS A 38 -2.37 15.96 -13.58
CA LYS A 38 -2.55 16.66 -14.85
C LYS A 38 -3.71 17.64 -14.70
N SER A 39 -3.41 18.88 -14.36
CA SER A 39 -4.41 19.94 -14.22
C SER A 39 -5.57 19.57 -13.28
N GLY A 40 -5.23 19.00 -12.12
CA GLY A 40 -6.20 18.62 -11.10
C GLY A 40 -6.72 17.17 -11.17
N THR A 41 -6.40 16.45 -12.24
CA THR A 41 -6.77 15.04 -12.38
C THR A 41 -5.59 14.14 -11.97
N LEU A 42 -5.79 13.31 -10.96
CA LEU A 42 -4.79 12.38 -10.48
C LEU A 42 -4.89 11.03 -11.19
N SER A 43 -3.74 10.47 -11.52
CA SER A 43 -3.63 9.08 -11.95
C SER A 43 -2.44 8.42 -11.26
N ILE A 44 -2.47 7.10 -11.11
CA ILE A 44 -1.44 6.33 -10.42
C ILE A 44 -1.01 5.13 -11.26
N VAL A 45 0.31 4.91 -11.30
CA VAL A 45 0.91 3.68 -11.82
C VAL A 45 1.78 3.09 -10.70
N ARG A 46 1.60 1.81 -10.41
CA ARG A 46 2.26 1.18 -9.27
C ARG A 46 2.67 -0.26 -9.54
N SER A 47 3.67 -0.73 -8.80
CA SER A 47 4.13 -2.11 -8.81
C SER A 47 4.39 -2.55 -7.37
N ARG A 48 3.91 -3.73 -7.01
CA ARG A 48 4.00 -4.28 -5.67
C ARG A 48 4.73 -5.61 -5.66
N THR A 49 5.54 -5.81 -4.61
CA THR A 49 6.19 -7.08 -4.29
C THR A 49 5.95 -7.43 -2.82
N SER A 50 6.09 -8.71 -2.49
CA SER A 50 6.03 -9.19 -1.12
C SER A 50 7.36 -9.88 -0.78
N PRO A 51 8.32 -9.16 -0.18
CA PRO A 51 9.66 -9.69 0.06
C PRO A 51 9.72 -10.82 1.06
N ALA A 52 8.81 -10.84 2.04
CA ALA A 52 8.81 -11.85 3.09
C ALA A 52 7.39 -12.17 3.53
N SER A 53 7.12 -13.46 3.74
CA SER A 53 5.87 -13.92 4.33
C SER A 53 6.08 -15.25 5.03
N SER A 54 5.26 -15.54 6.03
CA SER A 54 5.24 -16.80 6.72
C SER A 54 3.84 -17.11 7.22
N GLY A 55 3.42 -18.37 7.08
CA GLY A 55 2.11 -18.82 7.53
C GLY A 55 1.00 -18.57 6.50
N THR A 56 -0.23 -18.51 7.00
CA THR A 56 -1.44 -18.36 6.19
C THR A 56 -1.79 -16.88 6.04
N THR A 57 -1.43 -16.29 4.91
CA THR A 57 -1.56 -14.86 4.64
C THR A 57 -2.31 -14.55 3.34
N THR A 58 -3.04 -15.51 2.79
CA THR A 58 -3.77 -15.36 1.53
C THR A 58 -4.80 -14.23 1.62
N GLY A 59 -4.77 -13.35 0.64
CA GLY A 59 -5.71 -12.24 0.51
C GLY A 59 -5.33 -10.99 1.30
N TRP A 60 -4.27 -11.02 2.11
CA TRP A 60 -3.80 -9.80 2.78
C TRP A 60 -3.15 -8.87 1.77
N SER A 61 -3.57 -7.62 1.75
CA SER A 61 -2.93 -6.64 0.88
C SER A 61 -3.14 -5.20 1.36
N PRO A 62 -2.10 -4.35 1.31
CA PRO A 62 -2.28 -2.91 1.31
C PRO A 62 -2.65 -2.46 -0.11
N ILE A 63 -3.40 -1.37 -0.21
CA ILE A 63 -3.80 -0.80 -1.49
C ILE A 63 -3.49 0.70 -1.44
N ASN A 64 -2.56 1.14 -2.30
CA ASN A 64 -2.31 2.55 -2.53
C ASN A 64 -3.12 2.99 -3.76
N SER A 65 -3.88 4.05 -3.62
CA SER A 65 -4.78 4.53 -4.67
C SER A 65 -4.93 6.04 -4.60
N VAL A 66 -5.62 6.60 -5.59
CA VAL A 66 -6.00 8.01 -5.61
C VAL A 66 -7.51 8.12 -5.71
N SER A 67 -8.06 9.15 -5.06
CA SER A 67 -9.48 9.48 -5.14
C SER A 67 -9.62 11.00 -5.10
N GLY A 68 -10.20 11.59 -6.15
CA GLY A 68 -10.24 13.03 -6.29
C GLY A 68 -8.82 13.61 -6.32
N THR A 69 -8.48 14.41 -5.32
CA THR A 69 -7.14 15.00 -5.13
C THR A 69 -6.34 14.34 -4.01
N ASN A 70 -6.79 13.19 -3.51
CA ASN A 70 -6.21 12.50 -2.37
C ASN A 70 -5.44 11.24 -2.78
N PHE A 71 -4.30 11.03 -2.14
CA PHE A 71 -3.62 9.74 -2.10
C PHE A 71 -4.14 8.95 -0.90
N LEU A 72 -4.51 7.70 -1.11
CA LEU A 72 -5.10 6.84 -0.09
C LEU A 72 -4.29 5.55 0.05
N GLN A 73 -4.13 5.11 1.29
CA GLN A 73 -3.70 3.74 1.56
C GLN A 73 -4.76 3.04 2.40
N THR A 74 -5.25 1.92 1.89
CA THR A 74 -6.19 1.04 2.59
C THR A 74 -5.57 -0.33 2.76
N VAL A 75 -6.10 -1.12 3.69
CA VAL A 75 -5.61 -2.47 3.94
C VAL A 75 -6.77 -3.46 3.87
N LYS A 76 -6.48 -4.64 3.35
CA LYS A 76 -7.41 -5.75 3.30
C LYS A 76 -6.81 -6.95 4.04
N GLY A 77 -7.51 -7.40 5.06
CA GLY A 77 -7.16 -8.60 5.80
C GLY A 77 -7.98 -9.82 5.35
N ALA A 78 -8.21 -10.73 6.26
CA ALA A 78 -9.01 -11.92 6.03
C ALA A 78 -10.00 -12.14 7.18
N ASN A 79 -11.10 -12.86 6.91
CA ASN A 79 -12.12 -13.15 7.90
C ASN A 79 -11.57 -13.97 9.08
N ASN A 80 -12.06 -13.65 10.29
CA ASN A 80 -11.69 -14.33 11.53
C ASN A 80 -10.18 -14.26 11.86
N ARG A 81 -9.52 -13.21 11.42
CA ARG A 81 -8.12 -12.92 11.73
C ARG A 81 -7.97 -11.47 12.13
N ASP A 82 -7.37 -11.25 13.28
CA ASP A 82 -7.03 -9.92 13.76
C ASP A 82 -5.61 -9.62 13.31
N ILE A 83 -5.46 -8.60 12.48
CA ILE A 83 -4.18 -8.26 11.84
C ILE A 83 -3.81 -6.84 12.22
N GLU A 84 -2.59 -6.67 12.72
CA GLU A 84 -2.00 -5.36 12.91
C GLU A 84 -1.15 -4.99 11.71
N TRP A 85 -1.26 -3.74 11.30
CA TRP A 85 -0.60 -3.17 10.14
C TRP A 85 0.25 -1.98 10.53
N VAL A 86 1.45 -1.92 9.97
CA VAL A 86 2.29 -0.73 10.04
C VAL A 86 2.83 -0.42 8.64
N SER A 87 2.83 0.84 8.27
CA SER A 87 3.28 1.27 6.95
C SER A 87 4.10 2.54 7.04
N THR A 88 5.14 2.60 6.22
CA THR A 88 5.93 3.81 5.99
C THR A 88 5.81 4.17 4.52
N ILE A 89 5.48 5.42 4.23
CA ILE A 89 5.38 5.94 2.87
C ILE A 89 6.38 7.08 2.71
N ARG A 90 7.24 6.98 1.69
CA ARG A 90 8.18 8.02 1.30
C ARG A 90 7.76 8.60 -0.03
N MET A 91 7.85 9.92 -0.15
CA MET A 91 7.44 10.62 -1.36
C MET A 91 8.52 11.58 -1.83
N THR A 92 8.73 11.62 -3.14
CA THR A 92 9.57 12.60 -3.81
C THR A 92 8.73 13.30 -4.85
N GLN A 93 8.64 14.62 -4.74
CA GLN A 93 7.74 15.43 -5.58
C GLN A 93 8.52 16.25 -6.59
N LEU A 94 8.04 16.23 -7.84
CA LEU A 94 8.44 17.13 -8.91
C LEU A 94 7.28 18.04 -9.25
N LYS A 95 7.50 19.35 -9.20
CA LYS A 95 6.57 20.36 -9.73
C LYS A 95 7.11 20.91 -11.03
N THR A 96 6.25 21.08 -12.02
CA THR A 96 6.62 21.64 -13.31
C THR A 96 5.60 22.68 -13.75
N GLY A 97 6.07 23.72 -14.45
CA GLY A 97 5.21 24.69 -15.14
C GLY A 97 4.68 24.19 -16.48
N VAL A 98 5.14 23.04 -16.93
CA VAL A 98 4.66 22.42 -18.16
C VAL A 98 3.34 21.69 -17.88
N THR A 99 2.39 21.82 -18.80
CA THR A 99 1.13 21.05 -18.75
C THR A 99 1.43 19.57 -19.04
N LEU A 100 1.15 18.74 -18.10
CA LEU A 100 1.37 17.30 -18.22
C LEU A 100 0.26 16.58 -18.97
#